data_ccdc0f62d92e3720f80cd963c175b36d
#
_entry.id   ccdc0f62d92e3720f80cd963c175b36d
#
_cell.length_a   1.000
_cell.length_b   1.000
_cell.length_c   1.000
_cell.angle_alpha   90.00
_cell.angle_beta   90.00
_cell.angle_gamma   90.00
#
_symmetry.space_group_name_H-M   'P 1'
#
loop_
_entity.id
_entity.type
_entity.pdbx_description
1 polymer ?
#
loop_
_entity_poly.entity_id
_entity_poly.type
_entity_poly.pdbx_seq_one_letter_code
_entity_poly.pdbx_strand_id
1 'polypeptide(L)'
;MGAYGAAVTLPETNPPPTPPCVQGGGFERFAAIDWSGAKGRRHKGIAVALAETGEAAPKLVRPGHVWSRTEVLDWLFATAAEAPTLYGFDFSCAPPIAERGAYFPGEAAPPAEAKALWAYVDRLCDDEDLGAASFMEEHHRRHFYFGAADGAKRDFLHHRVCEHAFNATGGGKASTLYDAVGAAQVAKASYAGMRLLHRLEGKLPVWPMDERGEGSSLVVEIYTRAFIRLAGFPGRKIRSRAELNLALKALGSRAGRLAREPSDHETDVLIAAAGLRAIAGDPRYWSPRQLTPELARTEGWTFGVL
;
A
#
# COMPACT_ATOMS: atom_id res chain seq x y z
N MET A 1 54.29 39.09 -2.05
CA MET A 1 53.20 39.44 -2.95
C MET A 1 52.14 38.34 -2.85
N GLY A 2 51.04 38.70 -2.28
CA GLY A 2 49.99 37.78 -1.92
C GLY A 2 49.06 37.42 -3.06
N ALA A 3 48.62 36.19 -3.10
CA ALA A 3 47.48 35.77 -3.91
C ALA A 3 46.31 35.44 -2.98
N TYR A 4 45.28 36.24 -3.07
CA TYR A 4 44.00 36.06 -2.39
C TYR A 4 43.25 34.88 -3.02
N GLY A 5 43.01 33.86 -2.24
CA GLY A 5 42.06 32.80 -2.58
C GLY A 5 40.63 33.30 -2.38
N ALA A 6 39.89 33.44 -3.48
CA ALA A 6 38.45 33.71 -3.40
C ALA A 6 37.72 32.48 -2.85
N ALA A 7 37.04 32.65 -1.72
CA ALA A 7 36.12 31.65 -1.19
C ALA A 7 34.90 31.51 -2.13
N VAL A 8 34.71 30.35 -2.72
CA VAL A 8 33.50 30.00 -3.48
C VAL A 8 32.39 29.74 -2.45
N THR A 9 31.50 30.68 -2.29
CA THR A 9 30.24 30.51 -1.54
C THR A 9 29.32 29.58 -2.38
N LEU A 10 29.08 28.39 -1.87
CA LEU A 10 28.05 27.51 -2.41
C LEU A 10 26.68 28.18 -2.22
N PRO A 11 25.78 28.14 -3.22
CA PRO A 11 24.44 28.68 -3.06
C PRO A 11 23.73 27.92 -1.92
N GLU A 12 23.11 28.65 -0.99
CA GLU A 12 22.18 28.11 -0.01
C GLU A 12 21.03 27.43 -0.78
N THR A 13 21.03 26.11 -0.81
CA THR A 13 19.87 25.36 -1.28
C THR A 13 18.80 25.49 -0.21
N ASN A 14 17.77 26.27 -0.48
CA ASN A 14 16.55 26.23 0.32
C ASN A 14 16.13 24.77 0.48
N PRO A 15 15.83 24.30 1.70
CA PRO A 15 15.27 22.95 1.85
C PRO A 15 14.02 22.85 0.97
N PRO A 16 13.81 21.69 0.31
CA PRO A 16 12.63 21.48 -0.51
C PRO A 16 11.38 21.78 0.36
N PRO A 17 10.30 22.31 -0.24
CA PRO A 17 9.07 22.55 0.49
C PRO A 17 8.66 21.25 1.17
N THR A 18 8.45 21.31 2.47
CA THR A 18 7.92 20.18 3.26
C THR A 18 6.63 19.74 2.58
N PRO A 19 6.46 18.45 2.22
CA PRO A 19 5.19 17.98 1.71
C PRO A 19 4.09 18.42 2.68
N PRO A 20 2.92 18.86 2.19
CA PRO A 20 1.88 19.40 3.05
C PRO A 20 1.62 18.40 4.16
N CYS A 21 1.79 18.87 5.40
CA CYS A 21 1.62 18.04 6.59
C CYS A 21 0.14 17.67 6.65
N VAL A 22 -0.21 16.50 6.16
CA VAL A 22 -1.52 15.92 6.39
C VAL A 22 -1.56 15.67 7.89
N GLN A 23 -2.15 16.62 8.62
CA GLN A 23 -2.39 16.42 10.04
C GLN A 23 -3.27 15.18 10.16
N GLY A 24 -2.74 14.12 10.78
CA GLY A 24 -3.40 12.82 10.92
C GLY A 24 -4.66 12.84 11.80
N GLY A 25 -5.15 14.02 12.13
CA GLY A 25 -6.40 14.25 12.85
C GLY A 25 -7.62 14.25 11.94
N GLY A 26 -8.78 13.92 12.50
CA GLY A 26 -10.08 14.04 11.84
C GLY A 26 -10.56 12.79 11.09
N PHE A 27 -9.90 11.64 11.20
CA PHE A 27 -10.51 10.37 10.81
C PHE A 27 -11.37 9.82 11.93
N GLU A 28 -12.57 9.39 11.59
CA GLU A 28 -13.48 8.72 12.51
C GLU A 28 -13.40 7.20 12.38
N ARG A 29 -12.97 6.72 11.20
CA ARG A 29 -12.91 5.30 10.85
C ARG A 29 -11.58 4.94 10.21
N PHE A 30 -11.17 3.68 10.39
CA PHE A 30 -9.93 3.09 9.91
C PHE A 30 -10.25 1.75 9.28
N ALA A 31 -10.24 1.69 7.97
CA ALA A 31 -10.55 0.50 7.21
C ALA A 31 -9.29 -0.14 6.65
N ALA A 32 -9.16 -1.44 6.75
CA ALA A 32 -8.09 -2.19 6.10
C ALA A 32 -8.67 -3.21 5.14
N ILE A 33 -8.05 -3.31 3.98
CA ILE A 33 -8.46 -4.18 2.89
C ILE A 33 -7.28 -5.07 2.49
N ASP A 34 -7.40 -6.38 2.71
CA ASP A 34 -6.52 -7.37 2.09
C ASP A 34 -7.01 -7.58 0.65
N TRP A 35 -6.08 -7.53 -0.30
CA TRP A 35 -6.41 -7.43 -1.71
C TRP A 35 -5.94 -8.65 -2.50
N SER A 36 -6.70 -9.04 -3.51
CA SER A 36 -6.41 -10.21 -4.32
C SER A 36 -6.19 -9.85 -5.79
N GLY A 37 -5.11 -10.38 -6.38
CA GLY A 37 -4.84 -10.34 -7.80
C GLY A 37 -5.33 -11.57 -8.57
N ALA A 38 -6.11 -12.46 -7.96
CA ALA A 38 -6.62 -13.68 -8.61
C ALA A 38 -7.53 -13.34 -9.79
N LYS A 39 -7.54 -14.20 -10.83
CA LYS A 39 -8.46 -14.08 -11.97
C LYS A 39 -9.91 -14.37 -11.54
N GLY A 40 -10.87 -13.82 -12.30
CA GLY A 40 -12.30 -14.00 -12.08
C GLY A 40 -12.96 -12.85 -11.32
N ARG A 41 -14.25 -13.00 -10.99
CA ARG A 41 -15.09 -11.93 -10.45
C ARG A 41 -15.24 -11.95 -8.93
N ARG A 42 -14.95 -13.05 -8.26
CA ARG A 42 -15.14 -13.25 -6.83
C ARG A 42 -13.88 -13.77 -6.19
N HIS A 43 -13.46 -13.14 -5.08
CA HIS A 43 -12.14 -13.37 -4.50
C HIS A 43 -12.23 -13.72 -3.02
N LYS A 44 -11.95 -14.98 -2.69
CA LYS A 44 -11.84 -15.44 -1.29
C LYS A 44 -10.67 -14.79 -0.54
N GLY A 45 -9.68 -14.27 -1.27
CA GLY A 45 -8.53 -13.57 -0.73
C GLY A 45 -8.77 -12.08 -0.46
N ILE A 46 -9.98 -11.56 -0.70
CA ILE A 46 -10.34 -10.19 -0.28
C ILE A 46 -11.06 -10.27 1.07
N ALA A 47 -10.53 -9.55 2.04
CA ALA A 47 -11.17 -9.33 3.33
C ALA A 47 -11.17 -7.83 3.66
N VAL A 48 -12.14 -7.39 4.44
CA VAL A 48 -12.29 -5.99 4.84
C VAL A 48 -12.58 -5.94 6.34
N ALA A 49 -11.87 -5.08 7.06
CA ALA A 49 -12.15 -4.77 8.45
C ALA A 49 -12.25 -3.26 8.68
N LEU A 50 -13.01 -2.87 9.68
CA LEU A 50 -13.25 -1.49 10.07
C LEU A 50 -13.02 -1.33 11.58
N ALA A 51 -12.24 -0.34 11.97
CA ALA A 51 -12.13 0.17 13.33
C ALA A 51 -12.69 1.60 13.38
N GLU A 52 -13.37 1.94 14.45
CA GLU A 52 -13.77 3.30 14.79
C GLU A 52 -12.74 3.93 15.72
N THR A 53 -12.84 5.23 15.95
CA THR A 53 -12.05 5.92 17.00
C THR A 53 -12.26 5.27 18.38
N GLY A 54 -11.28 5.43 19.28
CA GLY A 54 -11.29 4.80 20.60
C GLY A 54 -10.67 3.41 20.59
N GLU A 55 -11.01 2.54 21.56
CA GLU A 55 -10.33 1.28 21.83
C GLU A 55 -11.13 0.03 21.38
N ALA A 56 -12.32 0.21 20.80
CA ALA A 56 -13.11 -0.93 20.35
C ALA A 56 -12.34 -1.80 19.35
N ALA A 57 -12.47 -3.13 19.48
CA ALA A 57 -11.84 -4.04 18.53
C ALA A 57 -12.34 -3.78 17.11
N PRO A 58 -11.45 -3.84 16.09
CA PRO A 58 -11.87 -3.84 14.70
C PRO A 58 -12.88 -4.95 14.42
N LYS A 59 -13.76 -4.73 13.46
CA LYS A 59 -14.79 -5.69 13.05
C LYS A 59 -14.64 -6.01 11.57
N LEU A 60 -14.83 -7.28 11.21
CA LEU A 60 -14.93 -7.66 9.81
C LEU A 60 -16.19 -7.05 9.18
N VAL A 61 -16.03 -6.52 8.00
CA VAL A 61 -17.14 -6.05 7.16
C VAL A 61 -17.67 -7.24 6.37
N ARG A 62 -18.94 -7.58 6.50
CA ARG A 62 -19.59 -8.74 5.86
C ARG A 62 -18.80 -10.05 6.06
N PRO A 63 -18.64 -10.57 7.28
CA PRO A 63 -17.87 -11.78 7.56
C PRO A 63 -18.33 -12.95 6.69
N GLY A 64 -17.38 -13.67 6.06
CA GLY A 64 -17.67 -14.79 5.17
C GLY A 64 -18.14 -14.42 3.75
N HIS A 65 -18.31 -13.14 3.44
CA HIS A 65 -18.62 -12.69 2.09
C HIS A 65 -17.43 -12.87 1.14
N VAL A 66 -17.69 -13.33 -0.07
CA VAL A 66 -16.69 -13.43 -1.14
C VAL A 66 -16.82 -12.19 -2.03
N TRP A 67 -15.94 -11.23 -1.79
CA TRP A 67 -15.96 -9.92 -2.45
C TRP A 67 -15.60 -9.99 -3.93
N SER A 68 -16.17 -9.07 -4.72
CA SER A 68 -15.55 -8.59 -5.96
C SER A 68 -14.78 -7.29 -5.68
N ARG A 69 -13.83 -6.92 -6.56
CA ARG A 69 -13.09 -5.66 -6.45
C ARG A 69 -14.01 -4.46 -6.68
N THR A 70 -14.96 -4.60 -7.59
CA THR A 70 -15.99 -3.58 -7.83
C THR A 70 -16.88 -3.37 -6.61
N GLU A 71 -17.29 -4.43 -5.91
CA GLU A 71 -18.05 -4.30 -4.65
C GLU A 71 -17.25 -3.58 -3.55
N VAL A 72 -15.93 -3.77 -3.49
CA VAL A 72 -15.07 -3.01 -2.57
C VAL A 72 -15.07 -1.53 -2.95
N LEU A 73 -14.94 -1.21 -4.24
CA LEU A 73 -14.97 0.18 -4.73
C LEU A 73 -16.31 0.86 -4.37
N ASP A 74 -17.44 0.20 -4.59
CA ASP A 74 -18.77 0.71 -4.24
C ASP A 74 -18.89 0.93 -2.73
N TRP A 75 -18.36 -0.02 -1.94
CA TRP A 75 -18.34 0.08 -0.48
C TRP A 75 -17.49 1.26 -0.01
N LEU A 76 -16.34 1.52 -0.63
CA LEU A 76 -15.50 2.69 -0.32
C LEU A 76 -16.29 4.00 -0.50
N PHE A 77 -16.93 4.17 -1.66
CA PHE A 77 -17.69 5.40 -1.94
C PHE A 77 -18.85 5.57 -0.97
N ALA A 78 -19.58 4.50 -0.66
CA ALA A 78 -20.68 4.55 0.28
C ALA A 78 -20.20 4.97 1.69
N THR A 79 -19.14 4.34 2.19
CA THR A 79 -18.64 4.61 3.56
C THR A 79 -17.89 5.94 3.67
N ALA A 80 -17.22 6.38 2.60
CA ALA A 80 -16.57 7.69 2.56
C ALA A 80 -17.56 8.86 2.62
N ALA A 81 -18.79 8.65 2.10
CA ALA A 81 -19.87 9.62 2.20
C ALA A 81 -20.49 9.70 3.61
N GLU A 82 -20.31 8.66 4.45
CA GLU A 82 -20.87 8.62 5.81
C GLU A 82 -19.96 9.30 6.83
N ALA A 83 -18.64 9.07 6.75
CA ALA A 83 -17.69 9.60 7.72
C ALA A 83 -16.26 9.61 7.17
N PRO A 84 -15.40 10.57 7.60
CA PRO A 84 -13.99 10.61 7.26
C PRO A 84 -13.28 9.31 7.64
N THR A 85 -12.84 8.56 6.62
CA THR A 85 -12.26 7.22 6.79
C THR A 85 -10.86 7.16 6.19
N LEU A 86 -9.91 6.57 6.93
CA LEU A 86 -8.59 6.19 6.41
C LEU A 86 -8.66 4.74 5.91
N TYR A 87 -8.53 4.56 4.60
CA TYR A 87 -8.56 3.27 3.94
C TYR A 87 -7.15 2.78 3.65
N GLY A 88 -6.73 1.66 4.21
CA GLY A 88 -5.46 1.00 3.91
C GLY A 88 -5.66 -0.22 3.03
N PHE A 89 -4.97 -0.24 1.89
CA PHE A 89 -4.94 -1.38 0.98
C PHE A 89 -3.61 -2.12 1.05
N ASP A 90 -3.64 -3.43 1.23
CA ASP A 90 -2.44 -4.28 1.21
C ASP A 90 -2.07 -4.64 -0.24
N PHE A 91 -1.63 -3.65 -0.98
CA PHE A 91 -0.99 -3.73 -2.30
C PHE A 91 -0.09 -2.51 -2.53
N SER A 92 0.84 -2.58 -3.48
CA SER A 92 1.72 -1.45 -3.80
C SER A 92 1.10 -0.54 -4.86
N CYS A 93 1.15 0.78 -4.62
CA CYS A 93 0.59 1.80 -5.52
C CYS A 93 1.35 1.93 -6.85
N ALA A 94 2.65 1.64 -6.87
CA ALA A 94 3.47 1.68 -8.06
C ALA A 94 4.70 0.76 -7.91
N PRO A 95 5.32 0.29 -9.01
CA PRO A 95 6.59 -0.43 -8.96
C PRO A 95 7.78 0.53 -8.74
N PRO A 96 8.99 0.01 -8.42
CA PRO A 96 10.18 0.82 -8.27
C PRO A 96 10.57 1.53 -9.57
N ILE A 97 10.91 2.80 -9.47
CA ILE A 97 11.45 3.61 -10.55
C ILE A 97 12.84 4.17 -10.21
N ALA A 98 13.07 4.53 -8.95
CA ALA A 98 14.35 5.08 -8.49
C ALA A 98 15.52 4.10 -8.73
N GLU A 99 15.31 2.81 -8.51
CA GLU A 99 16.30 1.77 -8.75
C GLU A 99 16.51 1.45 -10.24
N ARG A 100 15.46 1.63 -11.07
CA ARG A 100 15.45 1.17 -12.47
C ARG A 100 15.50 2.27 -13.52
N GLY A 101 15.25 3.52 -13.12
CA GLY A 101 15.16 4.68 -14.02
C GLY A 101 13.82 4.77 -14.77
N ALA A 102 13.05 3.70 -14.85
CA ALA A 102 11.70 3.65 -15.44
C ALA A 102 10.94 2.44 -14.88
N TYR A 103 9.59 2.49 -14.88
CA TYR A 103 8.78 1.32 -14.52
C TYR A 103 9.02 0.13 -15.47
N PHE A 104 9.16 0.43 -16.76
CA PHE A 104 9.37 -0.55 -17.82
C PHE A 104 10.53 -0.10 -18.71
N PRO A 105 11.80 -0.34 -18.32
CA PRO A 105 12.97 0.06 -19.10
C PRO A 105 12.93 -0.52 -20.53
N GLY A 106 13.21 0.33 -21.52
CA GLY A 106 13.21 -0.04 -22.92
C GLY A 106 11.84 -0.01 -23.61
N GLU A 107 10.77 0.43 -22.92
CA GLU A 107 9.51 0.80 -23.58
C GLU A 107 9.65 2.19 -24.24
N ALA A 108 8.94 2.41 -25.36
CA ALA A 108 9.09 3.63 -26.14
C ALA A 108 8.57 4.89 -25.43
N ALA A 109 7.53 4.77 -24.63
CA ALA A 109 6.93 5.87 -23.88
C ALA A 109 6.30 5.37 -22.57
N PRO A 110 7.13 4.93 -21.60
CA PRO A 110 6.63 4.43 -20.33
C PRO A 110 6.02 5.58 -19.51
N PRO A 111 4.99 5.33 -18.70
CA PRO A 111 4.53 6.29 -17.71
C PRO A 111 5.68 6.69 -16.77
N ALA A 112 5.74 7.98 -16.41
CA ALA A 112 6.78 8.51 -15.52
C ALA A 112 6.29 8.72 -14.07
N GLU A 113 4.98 8.75 -13.85
CA GLU A 113 4.35 8.98 -12.55
C GLU A 113 3.28 7.94 -12.26
N ALA A 114 3.01 7.70 -10.97
CA ALA A 114 2.11 6.64 -10.52
C ALA A 114 0.69 6.77 -11.10
N LYS A 115 0.11 7.98 -11.11
CA LYS A 115 -1.24 8.18 -11.66
C LYS A 115 -1.31 7.92 -13.17
N ALA A 116 -0.30 8.36 -13.92
CA ALA A 116 -0.19 8.03 -15.33
C ALA A 116 -0.05 6.52 -15.56
N LEU A 117 0.67 5.82 -14.65
CA LEU A 117 0.77 4.37 -14.68
C LEU A 117 -0.57 3.71 -14.39
N TRP A 118 -1.36 4.18 -13.41
CA TRP A 118 -2.69 3.62 -13.13
C TRP A 118 -3.63 3.70 -14.32
N ALA A 119 -3.68 4.87 -14.97
CA ALA A 119 -4.45 5.06 -16.21
C ALA A 119 -3.93 4.17 -17.35
N TYR A 120 -2.62 3.99 -17.45
CA TYR A 120 -2.00 3.14 -18.44
C TYR A 120 -2.35 1.66 -18.25
N VAL A 121 -2.28 1.16 -17.00
CA VAL A 121 -2.68 -0.21 -16.65
C VAL A 121 -4.16 -0.42 -16.93
N ASP A 122 -5.03 0.50 -16.51
CA ASP A 122 -6.48 0.35 -16.71
C ASP A 122 -6.87 0.34 -18.19
N ARG A 123 -6.19 1.14 -19.01
CA ARG A 123 -6.42 1.20 -20.46
C ARG A 123 -6.02 -0.08 -21.19
N LEU A 124 -4.97 -0.77 -20.74
CA LEU A 124 -4.46 -1.98 -21.38
C LEU A 124 -5.14 -3.25 -20.91
N CYS A 125 -5.84 -3.22 -19.77
CA CYS A 125 -6.49 -4.41 -19.22
C CYS A 125 -7.96 -4.47 -19.60
N ASP A 126 -8.37 -5.59 -20.14
CA ASP A 126 -9.76 -6.00 -20.35
C ASP A 126 -10.22 -7.09 -19.38
N ASP A 127 -9.37 -7.47 -18.42
CA ASP A 127 -9.69 -8.46 -17.38
C ASP A 127 -10.96 -8.08 -16.60
N GLU A 128 -11.76 -9.08 -16.25
CA GLU A 128 -12.96 -8.92 -15.44
C GLU A 128 -12.66 -8.34 -14.07
N ASP A 129 -13.61 -7.59 -13.51
CA ASP A 129 -13.60 -7.13 -12.11
C ASP A 129 -12.28 -6.45 -11.71
N LEU A 130 -11.80 -5.51 -12.52
CA LEU A 130 -10.54 -4.79 -12.28
C LEU A 130 -9.32 -5.74 -12.16
N GLY A 131 -9.35 -6.94 -12.72
CA GLY A 131 -8.18 -7.80 -12.83
C GLY A 131 -7.10 -7.18 -13.72
N ALA A 132 -5.84 -7.62 -13.59
CA ALA A 132 -4.73 -7.09 -14.38
C ALA A 132 -3.76 -8.21 -14.84
N ALA A 133 -4.27 -9.39 -15.07
CA ALA A 133 -3.44 -10.49 -15.54
C ALA A 133 -2.92 -10.25 -16.97
N SER A 134 -3.78 -9.76 -17.88
CA SER A 134 -3.43 -9.42 -19.26
C SER A 134 -2.31 -8.40 -19.33
N PHE A 135 -2.28 -7.40 -18.46
CA PHE A 135 -1.20 -6.42 -18.39
C PHE A 135 0.19 -7.07 -18.27
N MET A 136 0.31 -8.04 -17.37
CA MET A 136 1.59 -8.72 -17.13
C MET A 136 1.86 -9.86 -18.11
N GLU A 137 0.82 -10.62 -18.48
CA GLU A 137 0.98 -11.85 -19.27
C GLU A 137 1.09 -11.57 -20.77
N GLU A 138 0.46 -10.48 -21.28
CA GLU A 138 0.34 -10.18 -22.70
C GLU A 138 1.09 -8.91 -23.11
N HIS A 139 0.91 -7.81 -22.35
CA HIS A 139 1.45 -6.51 -22.74
C HIS A 139 2.89 -6.28 -22.29
N HIS A 140 3.25 -6.71 -21.06
CA HIS A 140 4.55 -6.43 -20.44
C HIS A 140 5.29 -7.68 -19.97
N ARG A 141 5.04 -8.82 -20.58
CA ARG A 141 5.53 -10.14 -20.19
C ARG A 141 7.03 -10.19 -19.88
N ARG A 142 7.86 -9.47 -20.65
CA ARG A 142 9.32 -9.45 -20.51
C ARG A 142 9.82 -8.81 -19.21
N HIS A 143 9.00 -8.01 -18.54
CA HIS A 143 9.36 -7.31 -17.32
C HIS A 143 9.06 -8.11 -16.05
N PHE A 144 8.38 -9.23 -16.17
CA PHE A 144 7.91 -10.02 -15.03
C PHE A 144 8.50 -11.43 -15.02
N TYR A 145 8.84 -11.90 -13.82
CA TYR A 145 9.27 -13.26 -13.59
C TYR A 145 8.05 -14.16 -13.41
N PHE A 146 7.87 -15.13 -14.30
CA PHE A 146 6.83 -16.16 -14.25
C PHE A 146 7.40 -17.56 -14.05
N GLY A 147 8.72 -17.71 -13.99
CA GLY A 147 9.39 -18.99 -13.75
C GLY A 147 10.78 -19.06 -14.36
N ALA A 148 11.42 -20.22 -14.24
CA ALA A 148 12.82 -20.41 -14.63
C ALA A 148 13.11 -20.12 -16.12
N ALA A 149 12.09 -20.18 -16.99
CA ALA A 149 12.24 -19.84 -18.41
C ALA A 149 12.55 -18.36 -18.65
N ASP A 150 12.26 -17.46 -17.69
CA ASP A 150 12.53 -16.02 -17.79
C ASP A 150 13.95 -15.64 -17.38
N GLY A 151 14.74 -16.59 -16.92
CA GLY A 151 16.08 -16.36 -16.42
C GLY A 151 16.20 -16.45 -14.90
N ALA A 152 17.18 -15.80 -14.33
CA ALA A 152 17.41 -15.85 -12.90
C ALA A 152 16.43 -14.92 -12.16
N LYS A 153 15.71 -15.43 -11.18
CA LYS A 153 14.74 -14.66 -10.38
C LYS A 153 15.33 -13.40 -9.76
N ARG A 154 16.61 -13.42 -9.39
CA ARG A 154 17.32 -12.26 -8.81
C ARG A 154 17.31 -11.03 -9.72
N ASP A 155 17.22 -11.20 -11.03
CA ASP A 155 17.24 -10.12 -12.01
C ASP A 155 15.90 -9.35 -12.06
N PHE A 156 14.89 -9.84 -11.35
CA PHE A 156 13.57 -9.25 -11.18
C PHE A 156 13.31 -8.73 -9.75
N LEU A 157 14.29 -8.88 -8.84
CA LEU A 157 14.14 -8.47 -7.43
C LEU A 157 14.45 -6.98 -7.24
N HIS A 158 13.64 -6.12 -7.82
CA HIS A 158 13.73 -4.68 -7.67
C HIS A 158 12.77 -4.19 -6.60
N HIS A 159 13.22 -3.24 -5.78
CA HIS A 159 12.48 -2.73 -4.64
C HIS A 159 12.37 -1.19 -4.68
N ARG A 160 11.27 -0.68 -4.16
CA ARG A 160 11.09 0.74 -3.93
C ARG A 160 11.90 1.21 -2.71
N VAL A 161 12.09 2.52 -2.61
CA VAL A 161 12.80 3.11 -1.45
C VAL A 161 12.13 2.73 -0.13
N CYS A 162 10.79 2.74 -0.05
CA CYS A 162 10.06 2.33 1.15
C CYS A 162 10.24 0.85 1.51
N GLU A 163 10.40 -0.03 0.51
CA GLU A 163 10.64 -1.46 0.72
C GLU A 163 12.07 -1.71 1.23
N HIS A 164 13.06 -0.96 0.72
CA HIS A 164 14.40 -0.96 1.28
C HIS A 164 14.43 -0.48 2.73
N ALA A 165 13.72 0.62 3.05
CA ALA A 165 13.59 1.12 4.42
C ALA A 165 12.96 0.07 5.34
N PHE A 166 11.87 -0.58 4.91
CA PHE A 166 11.24 -1.66 5.65
C PHE A 166 12.18 -2.86 5.88
N ASN A 167 12.87 -3.31 4.83
CA ASN A 167 13.77 -4.46 4.90
C ASN A 167 14.96 -4.20 5.84
N ALA A 168 15.49 -2.96 5.85
CA ALA A 168 16.60 -2.56 6.71
C ALA A 168 16.27 -2.61 8.21
N THR A 169 15.00 -2.52 8.59
CA THR A 169 14.57 -2.53 9.99
C THR A 169 14.30 -3.93 10.55
N GLY A 170 14.54 -4.98 9.80
CA GLY A 170 14.54 -6.38 10.28
C GLY A 170 13.16 -6.93 10.60
N GLY A 171 12.33 -7.35 9.96
CA GLY A 171 10.97 -7.87 10.24
C GLY A 171 10.39 -8.69 9.11
N GLY A 172 11.22 -9.00 8.11
CA GLY A 172 10.84 -9.72 6.92
C GLY A 172 11.42 -9.06 5.67
N LYS A 173 11.08 -9.61 4.52
CA LYS A 173 11.44 -9.06 3.21
C LYS A 173 10.16 -8.67 2.50
N ALA A 174 10.08 -7.43 2.06
CA ALA A 174 9.05 -7.00 1.13
C ALA A 174 9.23 -7.76 -0.20
N SER A 175 8.12 -8.03 -0.88
CA SER A 175 8.14 -8.69 -2.19
C SER A 175 8.23 -7.64 -3.30
N THR A 176 8.89 -8.00 -4.40
CA THR A 176 8.94 -7.14 -5.59
C THR A 176 7.65 -7.22 -6.41
N LEU A 177 7.32 -6.12 -7.11
CA LEU A 177 6.19 -6.08 -8.04
C LEU A 177 6.47 -6.74 -9.40
N TYR A 178 7.68 -7.24 -9.61
CA TYR A 178 8.05 -7.94 -10.85
C TYR A 178 8.08 -9.48 -10.72
N ASP A 179 7.77 -10.01 -9.53
CA ASP A 179 7.62 -11.45 -9.31
C ASP A 179 6.13 -11.83 -9.39
N ALA A 180 5.74 -12.48 -10.49
CA ALA A 180 4.37 -12.92 -10.73
C ALA A 180 4.10 -14.36 -10.29
N VAL A 181 5.09 -15.04 -9.64
CA VAL A 181 5.01 -16.44 -9.21
C VAL A 181 5.02 -16.56 -7.70
N GLY A 182 4.33 -17.58 -7.20
CA GLY A 182 4.33 -17.98 -5.79
C GLY A 182 3.11 -17.51 -5.02
N ALA A 183 3.05 -17.88 -3.75
CA ALA A 183 1.91 -17.64 -2.88
C ALA A 183 1.67 -16.15 -2.56
N ALA A 184 2.71 -15.33 -2.67
CA ALA A 184 2.61 -13.91 -2.32
C ALA A 184 2.13 -13.00 -3.47
N GLN A 185 1.99 -13.47 -4.68
CA GLN A 185 1.50 -12.81 -5.91
C GLN A 185 1.25 -11.28 -5.83
N VAL A 186 2.18 -10.55 -5.17
CA VAL A 186 2.05 -9.11 -4.90
C VAL A 186 1.90 -8.33 -6.21
N ALA A 187 2.61 -8.76 -7.27
CA ALA A 187 2.49 -8.16 -8.58
C ALA A 187 1.04 -8.14 -9.06
N LYS A 188 0.37 -9.30 -9.12
CA LYS A 188 -1.02 -9.40 -9.62
C LYS A 188 -1.99 -8.57 -8.77
N ALA A 189 -1.83 -8.59 -7.45
CA ALA A 189 -2.64 -7.80 -6.54
C ALA A 189 -2.42 -6.30 -6.77
N SER A 190 -1.16 -5.85 -6.87
CA SER A 190 -0.83 -4.43 -7.03
C SER A 190 -1.31 -3.86 -8.36
N TYR A 191 -1.13 -4.57 -9.48
CA TYR A 191 -1.62 -4.08 -10.78
C TYR A 191 -3.16 -4.06 -10.84
N ALA A 192 -3.86 -5.02 -10.22
CA ALA A 192 -5.31 -4.95 -10.04
C ALA A 192 -5.71 -3.79 -9.12
N GLY A 193 -4.92 -3.51 -8.07
CA GLY A 193 -5.07 -2.35 -7.20
C GLY A 193 -4.89 -1.03 -7.94
N MET A 194 -3.93 -0.93 -8.86
CA MET A 194 -3.71 0.27 -9.67
C MET A 194 -4.94 0.62 -10.53
N ARG A 195 -5.67 -0.38 -11.04
CA ARG A 195 -6.95 -0.15 -11.74
C ARG A 195 -8.01 0.42 -10.80
N LEU A 196 -8.08 -0.08 -9.55
CA LEU A 196 -8.96 0.51 -8.53
C LEU A 196 -8.54 1.96 -8.24
N LEU A 197 -7.25 2.23 -8.02
CA LEU A 197 -6.74 3.58 -7.74
C LEU A 197 -7.09 4.56 -8.86
N HIS A 198 -7.02 4.14 -10.13
CA HIS A 198 -7.46 4.97 -11.26
C HIS A 198 -8.95 5.31 -11.17
N ARG A 199 -9.82 4.41 -10.69
CA ARG A 199 -11.25 4.67 -10.50
C ARG A 199 -11.55 5.63 -9.34
N LEU A 200 -10.59 5.85 -8.44
CA LEU A 200 -10.68 6.79 -7.32
C LEU A 200 -10.36 8.23 -7.71
N GLU A 201 -9.66 8.45 -8.84
CA GLU A 201 -9.22 9.78 -9.27
C GLU A 201 -10.36 10.81 -9.26
N GLY A 202 -10.10 11.95 -8.61
CA GLY A 202 -11.08 13.04 -8.45
C GLY A 202 -12.22 12.75 -7.46
N LYS A 203 -12.24 11.56 -6.82
CA LYS A 203 -13.30 11.15 -5.86
C LYS A 203 -12.75 10.92 -4.47
N LEU A 204 -11.64 10.19 -4.35
CA LEU A 204 -10.96 9.93 -3.09
C LEU A 204 -9.45 10.14 -3.29
N PRO A 205 -8.81 10.99 -2.48
CA PRO A 205 -7.37 11.20 -2.55
C PRO A 205 -6.60 9.95 -2.12
N VAL A 206 -5.41 9.76 -2.72
CA VAL A 206 -4.49 8.66 -2.44
C VAL A 206 -3.15 9.23 -1.97
N TRP A 207 -2.79 9.01 -0.71
CA TRP A 207 -1.51 9.43 -0.17
C TRP A 207 -0.37 8.51 -0.66
N PRO A 208 0.82 9.04 -0.97
CA PRO A 208 1.25 10.43 -0.88
C PRO A 208 1.10 11.23 -2.19
N MET A 209 0.40 10.69 -3.20
CA MET A 209 0.22 11.31 -4.52
C MET A 209 -0.73 12.51 -4.51
N ASP A 210 -1.69 12.52 -3.58
CA ASP A 210 -2.72 13.55 -3.46
C ASP A 210 -2.66 14.24 -2.12
N GLU A 211 -3.06 15.52 -2.13
CA GLU A 211 -3.37 16.27 -0.91
C GLU A 211 -4.76 15.88 -0.38
N ARG A 212 -4.85 15.73 0.93
CA ARG A 212 -6.11 15.48 1.61
C ARG A 212 -6.83 16.81 1.88
N GLY A 213 -8.10 16.94 1.47
CA GLY A 213 -8.97 18.01 1.93
C GLY A 213 -9.34 17.82 3.41
N GLU A 214 -9.59 18.92 4.12
CA GLU A 214 -10.02 18.88 5.53
C GLU A 214 -11.31 18.04 5.68
N GLY A 215 -11.35 17.16 6.68
CA GLY A 215 -12.50 16.31 6.95
C GLY A 215 -12.80 15.24 5.89
N SER A 216 -11.96 15.08 4.86
CA SER A 216 -12.19 14.08 3.81
C SER A 216 -11.60 12.70 4.19
N SER A 217 -12.11 11.66 3.54
CA SER A 217 -11.50 10.34 3.56
C SER A 217 -10.21 10.30 2.75
N LEU A 218 -9.36 9.31 2.99
CA LEU A 218 -8.05 9.16 2.34
C LEU A 218 -7.72 7.68 2.15
N VAL A 219 -7.10 7.36 1.02
CA VAL A 219 -6.57 6.02 0.74
C VAL A 219 -5.05 6.02 0.94
N VAL A 220 -4.54 4.96 1.56
CA VAL A 220 -3.10 4.70 1.74
C VAL A 220 -2.76 3.27 1.33
N GLU A 221 -1.58 3.08 0.80
CA GLU A 221 -0.96 1.77 0.70
C GLU A 221 -0.51 1.31 2.08
N ILE A 222 -0.76 0.05 2.42
CA ILE A 222 -0.27 -0.55 3.67
C ILE A 222 0.48 -1.86 3.38
N TYR A 223 1.24 -2.30 4.36
CA TYR A 223 1.82 -3.62 4.41
C TYR A 223 1.55 -4.21 5.79
N THR A 224 0.67 -5.19 5.87
CA THR A 224 0.18 -5.75 7.14
C THR A 224 1.30 -6.20 8.08
N ARG A 225 2.43 -6.68 7.53
CA ARG A 225 3.59 -7.04 8.35
C ARG A 225 4.21 -5.87 9.12
N ALA A 226 4.07 -4.63 8.66
CA ALA A 226 4.52 -3.46 9.41
C ALA A 226 3.72 -3.32 10.71
N PHE A 227 2.42 -3.54 10.66
CA PHE A 227 1.55 -3.50 11.85
C PHE A 227 1.73 -4.71 12.76
N ILE A 228 1.96 -5.90 12.20
CA ILE A 228 2.30 -7.10 13.00
C ILE A 228 3.62 -6.86 13.77
N ARG A 229 4.60 -6.22 13.14
CA ARG A 229 5.86 -5.84 13.79
C ARG A 229 5.63 -4.78 14.87
N LEU A 230 4.82 -3.75 14.58
CA LEU A 230 4.45 -2.73 15.54
C LEU A 230 3.76 -3.32 16.78
N ALA A 231 2.97 -4.37 16.59
CA ALA A 231 2.36 -5.14 17.66
C ALA A 231 3.34 -6.05 18.46
N GLY A 232 4.64 -6.06 18.12
CA GLY A 232 5.65 -6.85 18.83
C GLY A 232 5.81 -8.29 18.33
N PHE A 233 5.35 -8.62 17.13
CA PHE A 233 5.45 -9.95 16.51
C PHE A 233 6.31 -9.96 15.22
N PRO A 234 7.55 -9.48 15.24
CA PRO A 234 8.38 -9.39 14.04
C PRO A 234 8.64 -10.77 13.41
N GLY A 235 8.52 -10.86 12.07
CA GLY A 235 8.82 -12.09 11.32
C GLY A 235 7.85 -13.25 11.54
N ARG A 236 6.77 -13.08 12.30
CA ARG A 236 5.76 -14.11 12.58
C ARG A 236 4.48 -13.88 11.82
N LYS A 237 3.76 -14.97 11.54
CA LYS A 237 2.33 -14.92 11.17
C LYS A 237 1.50 -15.10 12.43
N ILE A 238 0.43 -14.35 12.54
CA ILE A 238 -0.59 -14.51 13.58
C ILE A 238 -1.57 -15.57 13.10
N ARG A 239 -1.73 -16.67 13.82
CA ARG A 239 -2.50 -17.84 13.36
C ARG A 239 -3.64 -18.27 14.29
N SER A 240 -3.75 -17.63 15.43
CA SER A 240 -4.79 -17.96 16.40
C SER A 240 -5.49 -16.69 16.92
N ARG A 241 -6.74 -16.87 17.37
CA ARG A 241 -7.50 -15.79 18.02
C ARG A 241 -6.78 -15.25 19.26
N ALA A 242 -6.07 -16.10 19.99
CA ALA A 242 -5.29 -15.68 21.16
C ALA A 242 -4.15 -14.73 20.77
N GLU A 243 -3.35 -15.10 19.75
CA GLU A 243 -2.28 -14.24 19.22
C GLU A 243 -2.85 -12.94 18.62
N LEU A 244 -3.95 -13.01 17.87
CA LEU A 244 -4.65 -11.85 17.34
C LEU A 244 -5.04 -10.88 18.45
N ASN A 245 -5.64 -11.37 19.54
CA ASN A 245 -6.04 -10.51 20.66
C ASN A 245 -4.83 -9.88 21.38
N LEU A 246 -3.70 -10.57 21.46
CA LEU A 246 -2.46 -9.99 21.97
C LEU A 246 -1.95 -8.87 21.06
N ALA A 247 -1.96 -9.09 19.74
CA ALA A 247 -1.56 -8.08 18.76
C ALA A 247 -2.50 -6.86 18.79
N LEU A 248 -3.83 -7.07 18.83
CA LEU A 248 -4.81 -6.01 18.96
C LEU A 248 -4.60 -5.18 20.23
N LYS A 249 -4.34 -5.84 21.37
CA LYS A 249 -4.04 -5.15 22.62
C LYS A 249 -2.78 -4.28 22.52
N ALA A 250 -1.72 -4.78 21.90
CA ALA A 250 -0.48 -4.03 21.70
C ALA A 250 -0.70 -2.80 20.80
N LEU A 251 -1.69 -2.84 19.90
CA LEU A 251 -2.12 -1.72 19.04
C LEU A 251 -3.21 -0.84 19.67
N GLY A 252 -3.41 -0.91 21.00
CA GLY A 252 -4.37 -0.07 21.72
C GLY A 252 -5.84 -0.46 21.51
N SER A 253 -6.12 -1.69 21.04
CA SER A 253 -7.48 -2.18 20.86
C SER A 253 -7.87 -3.14 21.98
N ARG A 254 -9.16 -3.19 22.29
CA ARG A 254 -9.72 -4.27 23.11
C ARG A 254 -9.67 -5.60 22.34
N ALA A 255 -9.77 -6.71 23.06
CA ALA A 255 -9.87 -8.03 22.46
C ALA A 255 -11.13 -8.16 21.58
N GLY A 256 -10.96 -8.72 20.38
CA GLY A 256 -12.05 -9.02 19.47
C GLY A 256 -12.83 -10.27 19.90
N ARG A 257 -14.14 -10.27 19.66
CA ARG A 257 -14.98 -11.46 19.83
C ARG A 257 -15.31 -12.02 18.45
N LEU A 258 -14.63 -13.10 18.08
CA LEU A 258 -14.88 -13.82 16.82
C LEU A 258 -15.60 -15.13 17.12
N ALA A 259 -16.62 -15.44 16.32
CA ALA A 259 -17.42 -16.67 16.48
C ALA A 259 -16.61 -17.94 16.12
N ARG A 260 -15.59 -17.81 15.28
CA ARG A 260 -14.67 -18.87 14.85
C ARG A 260 -13.23 -18.38 14.82
N GLU A 261 -12.27 -19.28 14.60
CA GLU A 261 -10.90 -18.87 14.28
C GLU A 261 -10.90 -18.11 12.94
N PRO A 262 -10.21 -16.94 12.88
CA PRO A 262 -10.13 -16.16 11.66
C PRO A 262 -9.22 -16.85 10.63
N SER A 263 -9.49 -16.62 9.35
CA SER A 263 -8.55 -16.93 8.28
C SER A 263 -7.33 -15.99 8.33
N ASP A 264 -6.26 -16.32 7.58
CA ASP A 264 -5.08 -15.45 7.45
C ASP A 264 -5.52 -14.04 6.99
N HIS A 265 -6.36 -13.94 5.93
CA HIS A 265 -6.86 -12.67 5.40
C HIS A 265 -7.68 -11.86 6.41
N GLU A 266 -8.55 -12.53 7.19
CA GLU A 266 -9.33 -11.87 8.26
C GLU A 266 -8.43 -11.38 9.39
N THR A 267 -7.41 -12.15 9.75
CA THR A 267 -6.42 -11.76 10.76
C THR A 267 -5.64 -10.53 10.31
N ASP A 268 -5.17 -10.54 9.06
CA ASP A 268 -4.36 -9.47 8.49
C ASP A 268 -5.13 -8.14 8.48
N VAL A 269 -6.39 -8.12 8.03
CA VAL A 269 -7.17 -6.86 8.01
C VAL A 269 -7.57 -6.36 9.39
N LEU A 270 -7.84 -7.26 10.35
CA LEU A 270 -8.15 -6.84 11.73
C LEU A 270 -6.94 -6.17 12.39
N ILE A 271 -5.74 -6.73 12.21
CA ILE A 271 -4.50 -6.13 12.70
C ILE A 271 -4.22 -4.82 11.99
N ALA A 272 -4.36 -4.79 10.66
CA ALA A 272 -4.09 -3.60 9.87
C ALA A 272 -5.05 -2.44 10.22
N ALA A 273 -6.34 -2.69 10.43
CA ALA A 273 -7.29 -1.67 10.84
C ALA A 273 -6.97 -1.09 12.23
N ALA A 274 -6.56 -1.95 13.19
CA ALA A 274 -6.08 -1.49 14.49
C ALA A 274 -4.77 -0.71 14.37
N GLY A 275 -3.85 -1.16 13.52
CA GLY A 275 -2.57 -0.51 13.25
C GLY A 275 -2.73 0.87 12.62
N LEU A 276 -3.59 1.00 11.61
CA LEU A 276 -3.93 2.30 11.00
C LEU A 276 -4.42 3.29 12.07
N ARG A 277 -5.37 2.88 12.92
CA ARG A 277 -5.87 3.71 14.02
C ARG A 277 -4.76 4.10 14.99
N ALA A 278 -3.88 3.17 15.32
CA ALA A 278 -2.82 3.40 16.30
C ALA A 278 -1.79 4.46 15.83
N ILE A 279 -1.52 4.54 14.52
CA ILE A 279 -0.46 5.42 14.01
C ILE A 279 -0.96 6.62 13.20
N ALA A 280 -2.25 6.68 12.85
CA ALA A 280 -2.79 7.76 12.02
C ALA A 280 -2.59 9.16 12.62
N GLY A 281 -2.54 9.29 13.95
CA GLY A 281 -2.26 10.56 14.64
C GLY A 281 -0.78 10.93 14.73
N ASP A 282 0.13 10.06 14.33
CA ASP A 282 1.58 10.31 14.44
C ASP A 282 2.13 10.92 13.13
N PRO A 283 2.59 12.19 13.16
CA PRO A 283 3.06 12.90 11.96
C PRO A 283 4.27 12.24 11.29
N ARG A 284 5.05 11.42 12.01
CA ARG A 284 6.21 10.74 11.44
C ARG A 284 5.83 9.79 10.31
N TYR A 285 4.67 9.14 10.39
CA TYR A 285 4.19 8.23 9.35
C TYR A 285 3.67 8.96 8.11
N TRP A 286 3.29 10.23 8.24
CA TRP A 286 2.84 11.06 7.12
C TRP A 286 3.99 11.75 6.38
N SER A 287 5.14 11.89 7.05
CA SER A 287 6.33 12.52 6.47
C SER A 287 7.58 11.68 6.80
N PRO A 288 7.67 10.43 6.28
CA PRO A 288 8.86 9.60 6.44
C PRO A 288 10.09 10.32 5.87
N ARG A 289 11.23 10.22 6.57
CA ARG A 289 12.45 10.98 6.22
C ARG A 289 12.91 10.79 4.77
N GLN A 290 12.71 9.61 4.21
CA GLN A 290 13.17 9.28 2.86
C GLN A 290 12.11 9.58 1.77
N LEU A 291 10.90 9.96 2.13
CA LEU A 291 9.84 10.30 1.19
C LEU A 291 10.09 11.69 0.62
N THR A 292 10.62 11.74 -0.60
CA THR A 292 10.79 12.99 -1.35
C THR A 292 9.53 13.30 -2.18
N PRO A 293 9.33 14.57 -2.62
CA PRO A 293 8.24 14.91 -3.53
C PRO A 293 8.26 14.11 -4.84
N GLU A 294 9.43 13.72 -5.33
CA GLU A 294 9.56 12.87 -6.51
C GLU A 294 9.07 11.46 -6.22
N LEU A 295 9.53 10.82 -5.14
CA LEU A 295 9.07 9.50 -4.73
C LEU A 295 7.57 9.49 -4.45
N ALA A 296 7.02 10.55 -3.85
CA ALA A 296 5.59 10.68 -3.63
C ALA A 296 4.78 10.58 -4.93
N ARG A 297 5.26 11.19 -6.02
CA ARG A 297 4.59 11.13 -7.33
C ARG A 297 4.84 9.84 -8.11
N THR A 298 6.00 9.21 -7.90
CA THR A 298 6.43 8.08 -8.72
C THR A 298 6.18 6.73 -8.05
N GLU A 299 6.83 6.43 -6.92
CA GLU A 299 6.74 5.13 -6.27
C GLU A 299 5.63 5.07 -5.21
N GLY A 300 5.23 6.22 -4.68
CA GLY A 300 4.42 6.28 -3.48
C GLY A 300 5.19 5.85 -2.22
N TRP A 301 4.47 5.52 -1.18
CA TRP A 301 5.04 5.06 0.08
C TRP A 301 4.07 4.16 0.83
N THR A 302 4.59 3.12 1.47
CA THR A 302 3.80 2.24 2.33
C THR A 302 3.58 2.92 3.69
N PHE A 303 2.34 3.26 4.01
CA PHE A 303 1.97 3.87 5.29
C PHE A 303 2.26 2.91 6.44
N GLY A 304 2.97 3.39 7.46
CA GLY A 304 3.47 2.56 8.56
C GLY A 304 4.96 2.18 8.44
N VAL A 305 5.63 2.56 7.36
CA VAL A 305 7.09 2.44 7.18
C VAL A 305 7.73 3.80 7.43
N LEU A 306 8.81 3.83 8.26
CA LEU A 306 9.58 5.03 8.62
C LEU A 306 10.97 4.99 7.99
#